data_97a55ff693bd13144e46ed5f045a465b
#
_entry.id   97a55ff693bd13144e46ed5f045a465b
#
_cell.length_a   1.000
_cell.length_b   1.000
_cell.length_c   1.000
_cell.angle_alpha   90.00
_cell.angle_beta   90.00
_cell.angle_gamma   90.00
#
_symmetry.space_group_name_H-M   'P 1'
#
loop_
_entity.id
_entity.type
_entity.pdbx_description
1 polymer ?
#
loop_
_entity_poly.entity_id
_entity_poly.type
_entity_poly.pdbx_seq_one_letter_code
_entity_poly.pdbx_strand_id
1 'polypeptide(L)'
;MMRKSKLILMSAMVAAGGALYAADAGCDPTKLEFKLLATRRFMLDNEVMLSEFVPGELARPSLQNPLMPYCAKPRPQLAYGKGAVTLSAPAGAAAEGVLFVGAFHPGVHFSADVQSLSEGSAAVLCIAPYDGSFRACVRAEPGKPVAFEQSFEGKKLDAKLDNPQIVPAPPFRLSAVVAGPTILIAVRKDGDVRYLGSVALVEDPDIRRRDFAGWLKCAAGASLPPGGTASLTRAAVTLTAGVGQADFRIVTDGPSCRPYMENGRIFCTFSARAGLKYTKSVASFNPSVFDFRMEGILLTSYGDDDPLLRNDGVGHVFRDSDGIWKAIAVGWSTTKHDLSPGSRKGSGLVACESRENPLHGIHVLRAKPLVVGDGLKSEDPYTTFDPITNKWRLATSSFTGKGLRACLWESDRWDGPYAQIAGPVPFDSTGCEIMDFGGRTYVMTANAKRKRPVYEYPSLQYVGELRLDFEPYNEECSNGRIFTAFAEMPEGYPYRYILLTMDRQNFPGMPKPNWTYGAMYLYGANP
;
A
#
# COMPACT_ATOMS: atom_id res chain seq x y z
N MET A 1 -68.05 -17.56 13.44
CA MET A 1 -68.14 -16.13 13.04
C MET A 1 -66.71 -15.60 12.93
N MET A 2 -66.12 -15.69 11.75
CA MET A 2 -64.73 -15.31 11.45
C MET A 2 -64.72 -13.92 10.79
N ARG A 3 -64.15 -12.93 11.43
CA ARG A 3 -63.88 -11.63 10.81
C ARG A 3 -62.59 -11.65 10.05
N LYS A 4 -62.64 -11.49 8.74
CA LYS A 4 -61.52 -11.27 7.82
C LYS A 4 -61.04 -9.85 7.92
N SER A 5 -59.89 -9.61 8.45
CA SER A 5 -59.20 -8.32 8.38
C SER A 5 -58.43 -8.23 7.06
N LYS A 6 -58.80 -7.27 6.23
CA LYS A 6 -58.10 -6.92 4.98
C LYS A 6 -56.84 -6.09 5.36
N LEU A 7 -55.68 -6.61 5.04
CA LEU A 7 -54.43 -5.87 5.09
C LEU A 7 -54.33 -5.01 3.81
N ILE A 8 -54.40 -3.70 3.99
CA ILE A 8 -54.17 -2.73 2.91
C ILE A 8 -52.67 -2.50 2.86
N LEU A 9 -52.00 -3.00 1.81
CA LEU A 9 -50.63 -2.67 1.46
C LEU A 9 -50.62 -1.27 0.84
N MET A 10 -50.21 -0.28 1.59
CA MET A 10 -49.83 1.03 1.04
C MET A 10 -48.42 0.95 0.47
N SER A 11 -48.35 0.84 -0.84
CA SER A 11 -47.08 1.07 -1.57
C SER A 11 -46.76 2.55 -1.51
N ALA A 12 -45.81 2.93 -0.66
CA ALA A 12 -45.21 4.24 -0.72
C ALA A 12 -44.27 4.29 -1.94
N MET A 13 -44.73 4.88 -3.02
CA MET A 13 -43.87 5.37 -4.10
C MET A 13 -43.01 6.49 -3.51
N VAL A 14 -41.76 6.17 -3.22
CA VAL A 14 -40.72 7.18 -3.04
C VAL A 14 -40.46 7.75 -4.43
N ALA A 15 -41.06 8.90 -4.71
CA ALA A 15 -40.67 9.72 -5.84
C ALA A 15 -39.24 10.20 -5.56
N ALA A 16 -38.26 9.54 -6.18
CA ALA A 16 -36.91 10.06 -6.28
C ALA A 16 -37.02 11.37 -7.08
N GLY A 17 -37.06 12.49 -6.38
CA GLY A 17 -36.88 13.81 -6.95
C GLY A 17 -35.45 13.90 -7.49
N GLY A 18 -35.22 13.40 -8.70
CA GLY A 18 -34.05 13.73 -9.47
C GLY A 18 -34.08 15.22 -9.73
N ALA A 19 -33.31 16.01 -9.00
CA ALA A 19 -32.98 17.34 -9.44
C ALA A 19 -32.34 17.19 -10.83
N LEU A 20 -33.09 17.63 -11.83
CA LEU A 20 -32.55 17.86 -13.19
C LEU A 20 -31.48 18.93 -13.02
N TYR A 21 -30.22 18.52 -12.84
CA TYR A 21 -29.11 19.40 -13.09
C TYR A 21 -29.30 19.92 -14.52
N ALA A 22 -29.42 21.23 -14.67
CA ALA A 22 -29.19 21.86 -15.97
C ALA A 22 -27.89 21.26 -16.49
N ALA A 23 -27.91 20.66 -17.68
CA ALA A 23 -26.73 20.10 -18.30
C ALA A 23 -25.75 21.28 -18.47
N ASP A 24 -24.87 21.46 -17.50
CA ASP A 24 -23.75 22.36 -17.60
C ASP A 24 -22.99 21.98 -18.86
N ALA A 25 -22.77 22.93 -19.74
CA ALA A 25 -21.93 22.75 -20.90
C ALA A 25 -20.59 22.24 -20.38
N GLY A 26 -20.28 20.95 -20.60
CA GLY A 26 -19.23 20.17 -19.97
C GLY A 26 -17.94 20.97 -19.71
N CYS A 27 -17.38 20.81 -18.53
CA CYS A 27 -16.22 21.55 -18.08
C CYS A 27 -14.94 20.99 -18.73
N ASP A 28 -14.11 21.90 -19.29
CA ASP A 28 -12.79 21.55 -19.81
C ASP A 28 -11.77 21.56 -18.66
N PRO A 29 -11.22 20.39 -18.24
CA PRO A 29 -10.32 20.33 -17.10
C PRO A 29 -9.01 21.08 -17.30
N THR A 30 -8.61 21.41 -18.53
CA THR A 30 -7.40 22.20 -18.80
C THR A 30 -7.56 23.69 -18.48
N LYS A 31 -8.82 24.13 -18.25
CA LYS A 31 -9.16 25.50 -17.85
C LYS A 31 -9.37 25.64 -16.35
N LEU A 32 -9.46 24.52 -15.62
CA LEU A 32 -9.55 24.52 -14.17
C LEU A 32 -8.19 24.83 -13.54
N GLU A 33 -8.20 25.61 -12.48
CA GLU A 33 -7.05 25.84 -11.63
C GLU A 33 -7.20 24.97 -10.37
N PHE A 34 -6.39 23.93 -10.27
CA PHE A 34 -6.35 23.06 -9.11
C PHE A 34 -5.48 23.69 -8.02
N LYS A 35 -6.10 24.06 -6.89
CA LYS A 35 -5.45 24.70 -5.74
C LYS A 35 -5.04 23.68 -4.72
N LEU A 36 -3.79 23.76 -4.25
CA LEU A 36 -3.28 22.89 -3.20
C LEU A 36 -4.05 23.11 -1.90
N LEU A 37 -4.63 22.04 -1.34
CA LEU A 37 -5.40 22.04 -0.10
C LEU A 37 -4.61 21.43 1.05
N ALA A 38 -3.92 20.33 0.80
CA ALA A 38 -3.18 19.61 1.84
C ALA A 38 -2.03 18.79 1.25
N THR A 39 -1.00 18.62 2.07
CA THR A 39 0.10 17.68 1.80
C THR A 39 0.25 16.75 2.99
N ARG A 40 0.36 15.45 2.75
CA ARG A 40 0.54 14.44 3.78
C ARG A 40 1.53 13.36 3.34
N ARG A 41 2.44 13.02 4.23
CA ARG A 41 3.27 11.82 4.13
C ARG A 41 3.07 10.97 5.37
N PHE A 42 2.71 9.71 5.16
CA PHE A 42 2.67 8.73 6.23
C PHE A 42 4.09 8.20 6.47
N MET A 43 4.77 8.73 7.44
CA MET A 43 6.16 8.40 7.73
C MET A 43 6.27 7.36 8.83
N LEU A 44 5.66 6.19 8.67
CA LEU A 44 5.63 5.16 9.70
C LEU A 44 4.92 5.62 11.00
N ASP A 45 3.99 6.57 10.91
CA ASP A 45 3.31 7.19 12.04
C ASP A 45 1.79 7.20 11.97
N ASN A 46 1.21 6.93 10.79
CA ASN A 46 -0.24 6.75 10.62
C ASN A 46 -0.59 5.26 10.58
N GLU A 47 -0.41 4.61 11.68
CA GLU A 47 -0.49 3.17 11.78
C GLU A 47 -1.75 2.76 12.53
N VAL A 48 -2.40 1.69 12.07
CA VAL A 48 -3.40 0.97 12.85
C VAL A 48 -2.63 0.03 13.77
N MET A 49 -2.55 0.38 15.05
CA MET A 49 -1.83 -0.40 16.03
C MET A 49 -2.50 -1.76 16.23
N LEU A 50 -1.75 -2.85 16.08
CA LEU A 50 -2.21 -4.21 16.36
C LEU A 50 -1.82 -4.67 17.76
N SER A 51 -0.63 -4.28 18.23
CA SER A 51 -0.16 -4.59 19.58
C SER A 51 0.87 -3.58 20.05
N GLU A 52 1.02 -3.47 21.35
CA GLU A 52 1.95 -2.56 22.01
C GLU A 52 2.48 -3.25 23.28
N PHE A 53 3.70 -2.94 23.69
CA PHE A 53 4.20 -3.39 24.99
C PHE A 53 3.43 -2.73 26.11
N VAL A 54 2.68 -3.55 26.84
CA VAL A 54 2.03 -3.18 28.09
C VAL A 54 2.66 -4.09 29.16
N PRO A 55 3.55 -3.58 30.03
CA PRO A 55 4.34 -4.40 30.92
C PRO A 55 3.52 -5.38 31.75
N GLY A 56 2.39 -4.94 32.29
CA GLY A 56 1.49 -5.80 33.07
C GLY A 56 0.82 -6.91 32.25
N GLU A 57 0.59 -6.71 30.97
CA GLU A 57 -0.01 -7.70 30.07
C GLU A 57 1.02 -8.70 29.57
N LEU A 58 2.22 -8.24 29.22
CA LEU A 58 3.31 -9.13 28.80
C LEU A 58 3.73 -10.09 29.89
N ALA A 59 3.56 -9.73 31.14
CA ALA A 59 3.84 -10.59 32.28
C ALA A 59 2.79 -11.70 32.49
N ARG A 60 1.64 -11.65 31.82
CA ARG A 60 0.58 -12.65 31.96
C ARG A 60 0.85 -13.86 31.08
N PRO A 61 0.91 -15.09 31.64
CA PRO A 61 1.12 -16.32 30.87
C PRO A 61 0.05 -16.53 29.78
N SER A 62 -1.18 -16.08 30.03
CA SER A 62 -2.32 -16.20 29.11
C SER A 62 -2.16 -15.37 27.83
N LEU A 63 -1.28 -14.38 27.80
CA LEU A 63 -0.98 -13.58 26.61
C LEU A 63 0.14 -14.16 25.75
N GLN A 64 0.62 -15.35 26.11
CA GLN A 64 1.59 -16.14 25.34
C GLN A 64 2.88 -15.38 24.99
N ASN A 65 3.36 -14.51 25.88
CA ASN A 65 4.56 -13.73 25.64
C ASN A 65 5.77 -14.10 26.49
N PRO A 66 6.11 -15.39 26.60
CA PRO A 66 7.44 -15.74 27.04
C PRO A 66 8.44 -15.26 25.99
N LEU A 67 9.70 -15.19 26.38
CA LEU A 67 10.79 -15.10 25.41
C LEU A 67 10.70 -16.26 24.43
N MET A 68 11.10 -15.99 23.19
CA MET A 68 11.12 -17.01 22.15
C MET A 68 12.03 -18.18 22.54
N PRO A 69 11.57 -19.44 22.43
CA PRO A 69 12.31 -20.57 22.95
C PRO A 69 13.65 -20.84 22.25
N TYR A 70 13.79 -20.39 21.01
CA TYR A 70 15.02 -20.55 20.22
C TYR A 70 16.03 -19.40 20.39
N CYS A 71 15.73 -18.42 21.26
CA CYS A 71 16.71 -17.39 21.57
C CYS A 71 17.96 -17.98 22.19
N ALA A 72 19.09 -17.27 22.03
CA ALA A 72 20.36 -17.68 22.59
C ALA A 72 20.24 -17.93 24.11
N LYS A 73 20.96 -18.95 24.60
CA LYS A 73 21.00 -19.29 26.02
C LYS A 73 22.30 -18.83 26.67
N PRO A 74 22.25 -18.39 27.90
CA PRO A 74 21.10 -18.21 28.78
C PRO A 74 20.13 -17.14 28.25
N ARG A 75 18.85 -17.26 28.61
CA ARG A 75 17.85 -16.25 28.30
C ARG A 75 18.11 -15.00 29.15
N PRO A 76 17.87 -13.79 28.61
CA PRO A 76 17.95 -12.58 29.40
C PRO A 76 16.87 -12.59 30.49
N GLN A 77 17.16 -11.98 31.63
CA GLN A 77 16.15 -11.65 32.64
C GLN A 77 15.30 -10.50 32.13
N LEU A 78 14.01 -10.52 32.45
CA LEU A 78 13.06 -9.48 32.12
C LEU A 78 12.65 -8.74 33.38
N ALA A 79 12.71 -7.42 33.33
CA ALA A 79 12.13 -6.53 34.32
C ALA A 79 11.14 -5.57 33.67
N TYR A 80 9.96 -5.45 34.28
CA TYR A 80 8.88 -4.57 33.83
C TYR A 80 8.77 -3.40 34.78
N GLY A 81 8.72 -2.18 34.26
CA GLY A 81 8.54 -1.01 35.09
C GLY A 81 8.68 0.30 34.32
N LYS A 82 8.04 1.37 34.84
CA LYS A 82 8.09 2.71 34.25
C LYS A 82 7.72 2.78 32.76
N GLY A 83 6.80 1.93 32.30
CA GLY A 83 6.41 1.86 30.89
C GLY A 83 7.46 1.25 29.96
N ALA A 84 8.39 0.48 30.51
CA ALA A 84 9.47 -0.17 29.75
C ALA A 84 9.63 -1.65 30.11
N VAL A 85 10.18 -2.39 29.17
CA VAL A 85 10.70 -3.75 29.37
C VAL A 85 12.21 -3.67 29.30
N THR A 86 12.88 -4.09 30.38
CA THR A 86 14.35 -4.18 30.43
C THR A 86 14.77 -5.64 30.32
N LEU A 87 15.67 -5.92 29.37
CA LEU A 87 16.33 -7.20 29.20
C LEU A 87 17.74 -7.11 29.77
N SER A 88 18.17 -8.11 30.55
CA SER A 88 19.50 -8.14 31.16
C SER A 88 20.14 -9.51 30.95
N ALA A 89 21.38 -9.52 30.46
CA ALA A 89 22.17 -10.74 30.34
C ALA A 89 22.86 -11.05 31.68
N PRO A 90 23.08 -12.33 32.02
CA PRO A 90 23.94 -12.73 33.14
C PRO A 90 25.37 -12.18 32.96
N ALA A 91 26.06 -11.89 34.07
CA ALA A 91 27.41 -11.33 34.02
C ALA A 91 28.45 -12.23 33.30
N GLY A 92 28.24 -13.54 33.30
CA GLY A 92 29.19 -14.50 32.72
C GLY A 92 28.86 -14.98 31.30
N ALA A 93 27.74 -14.57 30.69
CA ALA A 93 27.33 -15.09 29.39
C ALA A 93 26.50 -14.11 28.58
N ALA A 94 26.75 -14.10 27.27
CA ALA A 94 25.90 -13.38 26.33
C ALA A 94 24.48 -13.99 26.29
N ALA A 95 23.49 -13.16 26.04
CA ALA A 95 22.10 -13.59 25.95
C ALA A 95 21.40 -12.92 24.77
N GLU A 96 20.40 -13.59 24.19
CA GLU A 96 19.49 -13.02 23.23
C GLU A 96 18.07 -13.41 23.58
N GLY A 97 17.17 -12.45 23.58
CA GLY A 97 15.77 -12.68 23.79
C GLY A 97 14.92 -11.70 23.02
N VAL A 98 13.81 -12.21 22.49
CA VAL A 98 12.78 -11.41 21.83
C VAL A 98 11.41 -11.78 22.39
N LEU A 99 10.52 -10.81 22.39
CA LEU A 99 9.13 -10.93 22.79
C LEU A 99 8.26 -10.88 21.55
N PHE A 100 7.31 -11.79 21.43
CA PHE A 100 6.31 -11.73 20.36
C PHE A 100 5.38 -10.55 20.59
N VAL A 101 5.23 -9.72 19.57
CA VAL A 101 4.44 -8.48 19.64
C VAL A 101 3.22 -8.47 18.74
N GLY A 102 3.13 -9.37 17.77
CA GLY A 102 1.94 -9.49 16.93
C GLY A 102 2.07 -10.48 15.79
N ALA A 103 0.97 -10.66 15.06
CA ALA A 103 0.91 -11.51 13.89
C ALA A 103 1.73 -10.93 12.73
N PHE A 104 2.26 -11.82 11.90
CA PHE A 104 2.93 -11.46 10.67
C PHE A 104 1.95 -11.49 9.48
N HIS A 105 2.18 -10.63 8.49
CA HIS A 105 1.63 -10.69 7.14
C HIS A 105 2.57 -9.99 6.14
N PRO A 106 2.48 -10.29 4.82
CA PRO A 106 3.44 -9.77 3.82
C PRO A 106 3.41 -8.26 3.55
N GLY A 107 2.61 -7.50 4.27
CA GLY A 107 2.54 -6.03 4.22
C GLY A 107 2.61 -5.41 5.61
N VAL A 108 3.31 -6.04 6.54
CA VAL A 108 3.41 -5.57 7.93
C VAL A 108 4.50 -4.50 8.08
N HIS A 109 4.24 -3.54 8.96
CA HIS A 109 5.25 -2.71 9.59
C HIS A 109 5.32 -3.08 11.07
N PHE A 110 6.51 -3.39 11.57
CA PHE A 110 6.71 -3.62 12.99
C PHE A 110 7.93 -2.85 13.50
N SER A 111 7.85 -2.39 14.72
CA SER A 111 8.83 -1.46 15.28
C SER A 111 9.02 -1.66 16.78
N ALA A 112 10.14 -1.15 17.29
CA ALA A 112 10.40 -1.03 18.72
C ALA A 112 11.03 0.33 19.03
N ASP A 113 10.56 0.96 20.11
CA ASP A 113 11.17 2.14 20.68
C ASP A 113 12.28 1.71 21.66
N VAL A 114 13.51 1.93 21.26
CA VAL A 114 14.72 1.56 21.99
C VAL A 114 15.14 2.75 22.86
N GLN A 115 14.95 2.63 24.16
CA GLN A 115 15.28 3.70 25.11
C GLN A 115 16.77 3.73 25.46
N SER A 116 17.35 2.54 25.68
CA SER A 116 18.77 2.41 26.01
C SER A 116 19.33 1.06 25.59
N LEU A 117 20.61 1.03 25.30
CA LEU A 117 21.42 -0.16 25.04
C LEU A 117 22.77 0.02 25.72
N SER A 118 23.21 -0.95 26.50
CA SER A 118 24.59 -0.96 27.00
C SER A 118 25.58 -1.23 25.86
N GLU A 119 26.83 -0.92 26.06
CA GLU A 119 27.89 -1.14 25.08
C GLU A 119 27.90 -2.60 24.59
N GLY A 120 28.07 -2.80 23.29
CA GLY A 120 28.02 -4.11 22.64
C GLY A 120 26.62 -4.77 22.55
N SER A 121 25.56 -4.10 23.03
CA SER A 121 24.20 -4.58 22.90
C SER A 121 23.56 -4.12 21.59
N ALA A 122 22.68 -4.96 21.01
CA ALA A 122 21.94 -4.65 19.82
C ALA A 122 20.43 -4.80 20.05
N ALA A 123 19.63 -3.87 19.55
CA ALA A 123 18.20 -4.06 19.41
C ALA A 123 17.92 -5.09 18.31
N VAL A 124 16.89 -5.93 18.50
CA VAL A 124 16.52 -7.00 17.57
C VAL A 124 15.05 -6.86 17.17
N LEU A 125 14.80 -6.85 15.87
CA LEU A 125 13.47 -7.11 15.30
C LEU A 125 13.52 -8.43 14.54
N CYS A 126 12.55 -9.32 14.78
CA CYS A 126 12.59 -10.67 14.22
C CYS A 126 11.21 -11.11 13.71
N ILE A 127 11.19 -11.80 12.57
CA ILE A 127 10.05 -12.56 12.07
C ILE A 127 10.36 -14.04 12.32
N ALA A 128 9.49 -14.72 13.06
CA ALA A 128 9.72 -16.13 13.39
C ALA A 128 8.43 -16.83 13.87
N PRO A 129 8.29 -18.14 13.73
CA PRO A 129 7.28 -18.93 14.41
C PRO A 129 7.66 -19.16 15.89
N TYR A 130 6.73 -19.71 16.67
CA TYR A 130 6.97 -19.99 18.10
C TYR A 130 8.07 -21.03 18.36
N ASP A 131 8.27 -21.97 17.46
CA ASP A 131 9.30 -23.01 17.58
C ASP A 131 10.69 -22.58 17.10
N GLY A 132 10.78 -21.40 16.46
CA GLY A 132 12.03 -20.85 15.98
C GLY A 132 12.63 -21.56 14.78
N SER A 133 11.89 -22.43 14.12
CA SER A 133 12.34 -23.14 12.91
C SER A 133 12.71 -22.21 11.77
N PHE A 134 12.10 -21.04 11.70
CA PHE A 134 12.48 -19.95 10.79
C PHE A 134 12.83 -18.70 11.60
N ARG A 135 13.82 -17.94 11.12
CA ARG A 135 14.18 -16.63 11.68
C ARG A 135 14.62 -15.69 10.56
N ALA A 136 14.10 -14.47 10.59
CA ALA A 136 14.57 -13.34 9.79
C ALA A 136 14.74 -12.15 10.74
N CYS A 137 15.97 -11.89 11.19
CA CYS A 137 16.26 -10.99 12.29
C CYS A 137 17.15 -9.84 11.86
N VAL A 138 16.71 -8.63 12.15
CA VAL A 138 17.47 -7.37 12.07
C VAL A 138 18.17 -7.14 13.42
N ARG A 139 19.45 -6.78 13.40
CA ARG A 139 20.25 -6.41 14.59
C ARG A 139 20.77 -5.00 14.42
N ALA A 140 20.45 -4.14 15.36
CA ALA A 140 20.84 -2.73 15.36
C ALA A 140 21.72 -2.42 16.60
N GLU A 141 23.04 -2.49 16.44
CA GLU A 141 24.03 -2.14 17.45
C GLU A 141 24.52 -0.71 17.20
N PRO A 142 24.42 0.20 18.18
CA PRO A 142 24.85 1.59 18.02
C PRO A 142 26.31 1.71 17.58
N GLY A 143 26.57 2.58 16.61
CA GLY A 143 27.92 2.82 16.07
C GLY A 143 28.41 1.77 15.06
N LYS A 144 27.64 0.69 14.81
CA LYS A 144 27.93 -0.32 13.79
C LYS A 144 26.94 -0.27 12.65
N PRO A 145 27.28 -0.80 11.46
CA PRO A 145 26.30 -1.04 10.41
C PRO A 145 25.20 -1.97 10.91
N VAL A 146 23.96 -1.71 10.50
CA VAL A 146 22.86 -2.65 10.78
C VAL A 146 23.20 -4.03 10.19
N ALA A 147 22.84 -5.10 10.89
CA ALA A 147 23.07 -6.47 10.46
C ALA A 147 21.74 -7.20 10.26
N PHE A 148 21.76 -8.22 9.42
CA PHE A 148 20.60 -9.08 9.15
C PHE A 148 21.03 -10.55 9.09
N GLU A 149 20.16 -11.41 9.58
CA GLU A 149 20.35 -12.85 9.54
C GLU A 149 19.03 -13.54 9.20
N GLN A 150 19.09 -14.48 8.25
CA GLN A 150 17.97 -15.38 7.97
C GLN A 150 18.42 -16.83 8.16
N SER A 151 17.58 -17.64 8.78
CA SER A 151 17.82 -19.08 8.96
C SER A 151 16.52 -19.88 8.86
N PHE A 152 16.63 -21.12 8.43
CA PHE A 152 15.54 -22.09 8.40
C PHE A 152 16.04 -23.46 8.86
N GLU A 153 15.32 -24.10 9.80
CA GLU A 153 15.70 -25.40 10.39
C GLU A 153 17.16 -25.45 10.90
N GLY A 154 17.58 -24.36 11.52
CA GLY A 154 18.94 -24.20 12.05
C GLY A 154 20.02 -23.92 11.00
N LYS A 155 19.69 -23.92 9.70
CA LYS A 155 20.63 -23.59 8.62
C LYS A 155 20.56 -22.10 8.29
N LYS A 156 21.71 -21.44 8.26
CA LYS A 156 21.82 -20.05 7.80
C LYS A 156 21.51 -19.95 6.31
N LEU A 157 20.69 -18.96 5.92
CA LEU A 157 20.37 -18.64 4.53
C LEU A 157 21.17 -17.42 4.07
N ASP A 158 21.56 -17.39 2.80
CA ASP A 158 22.39 -16.31 2.23
C ASP A 158 21.51 -15.12 1.76
N ALA A 159 20.80 -14.50 2.70
CA ALA A 159 20.07 -13.27 2.45
C ALA A 159 21.05 -12.08 2.54
N LYS A 160 21.13 -11.29 1.47
CA LYS A 160 22.08 -10.16 1.40
C LYS A 160 21.40 -8.86 1.81
N LEU A 161 21.98 -8.23 2.82
CA LEU A 161 21.61 -6.88 3.24
C LEU A 161 22.25 -5.85 2.29
N ASP A 162 21.42 -5.03 1.67
CA ASP A 162 21.85 -3.98 0.75
C ASP A 162 22.13 -2.69 1.50
N ASN A 163 23.29 -2.09 1.21
CA ASN A 163 23.75 -0.79 1.70
C ASN A 163 23.51 -0.55 3.22
N PRO A 164 24.06 -1.37 4.12
CA PRO A 164 23.84 -1.23 5.56
C PRO A 164 24.45 0.08 6.09
N GLN A 165 23.63 0.86 6.79
CA GLN A 165 24.03 2.14 7.38
C GLN A 165 24.33 2.00 8.87
N ILE A 166 25.08 2.97 9.40
CA ILE A 166 25.45 3.02 10.83
C ILE A 166 24.21 3.31 11.69
N VAL A 167 24.02 2.49 12.70
CA VAL A 167 22.93 2.64 13.67
C VAL A 167 23.26 3.80 14.63
N PRO A 168 22.33 4.76 14.84
CA PRO A 168 22.56 5.85 15.78
C PRO A 168 22.54 5.35 17.23
N ALA A 169 23.07 6.16 18.14
CA ALA A 169 22.90 5.93 19.58
C ALA A 169 21.43 6.09 20.00
N PRO A 170 20.90 5.31 20.98
CA PRO A 170 19.56 5.49 21.52
C PRO A 170 19.39 6.86 22.21
N PRO A 171 18.15 7.37 22.41
CA PRO A 171 16.90 6.71 22.05
C PRO A 171 16.60 6.78 20.54
N PHE A 172 15.97 5.76 20.02
CA PHE A 172 15.47 5.71 18.64
C PHE A 172 14.33 4.70 18.49
N ARG A 173 13.52 4.85 17.43
CA ARG A 173 12.62 3.78 16.97
C ARG A 173 13.29 3.02 15.85
N LEU A 174 13.44 1.70 16.02
CA LEU A 174 13.83 0.78 14.96
C LEU A 174 12.56 0.25 14.27
N SER A 175 12.55 0.24 12.96
CA SER A 175 11.40 -0.18 12.14
C SER A 175 11.82 -1.16 11.06
N ALA A 176 10.98 -2.18 10.83
CA ALA A 176 11.06 -3.08 9.69
C ALA A 176 9.75 -3.02 8.90
N VAL A 177 9.84 -2.66 7.63
CA VAL A 177 8.73 -2.53 6.69
C VAL A 177 8.79 -3.66 5.70
N VAL A 178 7.81 -4.55 5.72
CA VAL A 178 7.75 -5.71 4.84
C VAL A 178 6.91 -5.39 3.61
N ALA A 179 7.46 -5.65 2.42
CA ALA A 179 6.73 -5.58 1.16
C ALA A 179 7.03 -6.84 0.33
N GLY A 180 6.12 -7.79 0.39
CA GLY A 180 6.33 -9.13 -0.17
C GLY A 180 7.55 -9.80 0.47
N PRO A 181 8.56 -10.27 -0.30
CA PRO A 181 9.75 -10.92 0.23
C PRO A 181 10.86 -9.93 0.62
N THR A 182 10.59 -8.64 0.67
CA THR A 182 11.60 -7.61 0.97
C THR A 182 11.31 -6.94 2.30
N ILE A 183 12.35 -6.72 3.09
CA ILE A 183 12.28 -5.94 4.32
C ILE A 183 13.14 -4.67 4.13
N LEU A 184 12.53 -3.50 4.30
CA LEU A 184 13.24 -2.24 4.44
C LEU A 184 13.42 -1.95 5.93
N ILE A 185 14.64 -1.60 6.33
CA ILE A 185 15.00 -1.28 7.71
C ILE A 185 15.20 0.23 7.81
N ALA A 186 14.52 0.86 8.74
CA ALA A 186 14.60 2.29 8.99
C ALA A 186 14.76 2.59 10.48
N VAL A 187 15.27 3.76 10.76
CA VAL A 187 15.35 4.31 12.12
C VAL A 187 14.68 5.68 12.15
N ARG A 188 13.91 5.94 13.22
CA ARG A 188 13.43 7.28 13.55
C ARG A 188 14.15 7.78 14.79
N LYS A 189 14.79 8.95 14.68
CA LYS A 189 15.46 9.63 15.79
C LYS A 189 15.26 11.15 15.65
N ASP A 190 14.89 11.81 16.74
CA ASP A 190 14.71 13.28 16.80
C ASP A 190 13.74 13.81 15.71
N GLY A 191 12.72 13.01 15.37
CA GLY A 191 11.74 13.33 14.32
C GLY A 191 12.13 12.90 12.90
N ASP A 192 13.42 12.68 12.64
CA ASP A 192 13.94 12.26 11.34
C ASP A 192 13.80 10.75 11.13
N VAL A 193 13.36 10.35 9.92
CA VAL A 193 13.35 8.96 9.49
C VAL A 193 14.47 8.73 8.48
N ARG A 194 15.32 7.71 8.72
CA ARG A 194 16.46 7.38 7.86
C ARG A 194 16.49 5.90 7.52
N TYR A 195 16.94 5.60 6.32
CA TYR A 195 17.23 4.25 5.85
C TYR A 195 18.42 3.67 6.63
N LEU A 196 18.31 2.40 7.03
CA LEU A 196 19.42 1.63 7.58
C LEU A 196 19.88 0.50 6.67
N GLY A 197 18.98 -0.06 5.86
CA GLY A 197 19.29 -1.15 4.95
C GLY A 197 18.03 -1.73 4.34
N SER A 198 18.19 -2.57 3.33
CA SER A 198 17.10 -3.42 2.81
C SER A 198 17.62 -4.82 2.52
N VAL A 199 16.74 -5.79 2.61
CA VAL A 199 17.08 -7.19 2.34
C VAL A 199 15.99 -7.86 1.54
N ALA A 200 16.38 -8.56 0.47
CA ALA A 200 15.53 -9.52 -0.19
C ALA A 200 15.70 -10.85 0.53
N LEU A 201 14.62 -11.37 1.11
CA LEU A 201 14.62 -12.66 1.79
C LEU A 201 14.84 -13.79 0.78
N VAL A 202 15.51 -14.84 1.23
CA VAL A 202 15.55 -16.09 0.48
C VAL A 202 14.13 -16.67 0.47
N GLU A 203 13.62 -16.98 -0.73
CA GLU A 203 12.24 -17.42 -0.95
C GLU A 203 12.02 -18.93 -0.71
N ASP A 204 12.86 -19.56 0.10
CA ASP A 204 12.77 -20.97 0.43
C ASP A 204 13.04 -21.18 1.94
N PRO A 205 11.97 -21.16 2.78
CA PRO A 205 10.56 -20.98 2.45
C PRO A 205 10.17 -19.50 2.16
N ASP A 206 9.22 -19.33 1.26
CA ASP A 206 8.69 -18.00 0.95
C ASP A 206 7.71 -17.53 2.05
N ILE A 207 8.02 -16.39 2.67
CA ILE A 207 7.20 -15.82 3.74
C ILE A 207 5.80 -15.38 3.28
N ARG A 208 5.53 -15.35 1.97
CA ARG A 208 4.21 -15.03 1.42
C ARG A 208 3.32 -16.26 1.27
N ARG A 209 3.80 -17.45 1.48
CA ARG A 209 2.96 -18.65 1.48
C ARG A 209 1.94 -18.57 2.60
N ARG A 210 0.67 -18.82 2.30
CA ARG A 210 -0.46 -18.68 3.25
C ARG A 210 -0.28 -19.54 4.51
N ASP A 211 0.09 -20.81 4.31
CA ASP A 211 0.36 -21.76 5.37
C ASP A 211 1.52 -21.29 6.26
N PHE A 212 2.56 -20.74 5.65
CA PHE A 212 3.74 -20.30 6.35
C PHE A 212 3.55 -18.91 7.00
N ALA A 213 2.99 -17.93 6.26
CA ALA A 213 2.72 -16.57 6.75
C ALA A 213 1.84 -16.56 8.01
N GLY A 214 0.80 -17.39 8.03
CA GLY A 214 -0.10 -17.52 9.18
C GLY A 214 0.58 -18.06 10.46
N TRP A 215 1.69 -18.76 10.30
CA TRP A 215 2.47 -19.31 11.39
C TRP A 215 3.49 -18.33 11.97
N LEU A 216 3.96 -17.39 11.16
CA LEU A 216 4.95 -16.40 11.54
C LEU A 216 4.39 -15.33 12.49
N LYS A 217 5.26 -14.80 13.33
CA LYS A 217 5.00 -13.69 14.26
C LYS A 217 6.09 -12.64 14.14
N CYS A 218 5.73 -11.39 14.42
CA CYS A 218 6.68 -10.30 14.62
C CYS A 218 7.13 -10.27 16.08
N ALA A 219 8.41 -10.05 16.29
CA ALA A 219 9.01 -10.02 17.61
C ALA A 219 10.04 -8.89 17.75
N ALA A 220 10.20 -8.38 18.96
CA ALA A 220 11.17 -7.34 19.29
C ALA A 220 11.93 -7.69 20.59
N GLY A 221 13.20 -7.34 20.66
CA GLY A 221 14.03 -7.64 21.84
C GLY A 221 15.46 -7.14 21.70
N ALA A 222 16.40 -7.89 22.27
CA ALA A 222 17.80 -7.52 22.24
C ALA A 222 18.75 -8.72 22.22
N SER A 223 19.92 -8.50 21.64
CA SER A 223 21.11 -9.33 21.77
C SER A 223 22.09 -8.58 22.69
N LEU A 224 22.57 -9.24 23.74
CA LEU A 224 23.27 -8.65 24.86
C LEU A 224 24.62 -9.36 25.09
N PRO A 225 25.71 -8.62 25.28
CA PRO A 225 26.95 -9.21 25.79
C PRO A 225 26.80 -9.62 27.27
N PRO A 226 27.76 -10.32 27.86
CA PRO A 226 27.76 -10.64 29.28
C PRO A 226 27.56 -9.39 30.14
N GLY A 227 26.55 -9.42 31.03
CA GLY A 227 26.17 -8.28 31.87
C GLY A 227 25.50 -7.11 31.14
N GLY A 228 25.25 -7.25 29.82
CA GLY A 228 24.62 -6.22 29.01
C GLY A 228 23.15 -6.03 29.32
N THR A 229 22.63 -4.84 29.01
CA THR A 229 21.23 -4.46 29.24
C THR A 229 20.66 -3.73 28.03
N ALA A 230 19.34 -3.88 27.82
CA ALA A 230 18.55 -3.14 26.83
C ALA A 230 17.20 -2.75 27.44
N SER A 231 16.70 -1.55 27.13
CA SER A 231 15.36 -1.11 27.54
C SER A 231 14.53 -0.71 26.33
N LEU A 232 13.34 -1.30 26.22
CA LEU A 232 12.34 -1.04 25.20
C LEU A 232 11.10 -0.43 25.86
N THR A 233 10.60 0.70 25.34
CA THR A 233 9.41 1.37 25.89
C THR A 233 8.14 1.06 25.14
N ARG A 234 8.26 0.62 23.90
CA ARG A 234 7.12 0.27 23.05
C ARG A 234 7.57 -0.72 21.98
N ALA A 235 6.66 -1.61 21.58
CA ALA A 235 6.77 -2.33 20.32
C ALA A 235 5.39 -2.44 19.68
N ALA A 236 5.32 -2.29 18.37
CA ALA A 236 4.07 -2.24 17.64
C ALA A 236 4.14 -3.07 16.36
N VAL A 237 3.02 -3.66 16.01
CA VAL A 237 2.77 -4.32 14.72
C VAL A 237 1.57 -3.65 14.08
N THR A 238 1.74 -3.14 12.86
CA THR A 238 0.76 -2.28 12.20
C THR A 238 0.63 -2.62 10.73
N LEU A 239 -0.40 -2.10 10.08
CA LEU A 239 -0.50 -2.09 8.62
C LEU A 239 0.55 -1.15 8.05
N THR A 240 1.22 -1.53 6.96
CA THR A 240 2.25 -0.68 6.40
C THR A 240 1.69 0.46 5.55
N ALA A 241 2.12 1.68 5.86
CA ALA A 241 2.03 2.83 4.96
C ALA A 241 3.31 3.00 4.12
N GLY A 242 4.31 2.14 4.32
CA GLY A 242 5.63 2.28 3.74
C GLY A 242 6.41 3.45 4.32
N VAL A 243 7.47 3.85 3.63
CA VAL A 243 8.26 5.07 3.91
C VAL A 243 7.89 6.21 2.96
N GLY A 244 7.09 5.93 1.93
CA GLY A 244 6.56 6.89 0.98
C GLY A 244 5.34 6.33 0.27
N GLN A 245 4.49 7.22 -0.23
CA GLN A 245 3.23 6.88 -0.89
C GLN A 245 3.28 7.28 -2.36
N ALA A 246 2.73 6.42 -3.23
CA ALA A 246 2.69 6.65 -4.66
C ALA A 246 1.48 5.97 -5.31
N ASP A 247 1.25 6.29 -6.59
CA ASP A 247 0.33 5.56 -7.46
C ASP A 247 -1.11 5.51 -6.90
N PHE A 248 -1.63 6.70 -6.52
CA PHE A 248 -2.98 6.83 -5.94
C PHE A 248 -4.06 6.52 -6.97
N ARG A 249 -5.14 5.89 -6.48
CA ARG A 249 -6.42 5.72 -7.19
C ARG A 249 -7.57 5.94 -6.23
N ILE A 250 -8.54 6.76 -6.61
CA ILE A 250 -9.80 6.86 -5.88
C ILE A 250 -10.57 5.56 -6.08
N VAL A 251 -11.13 5.05 -4.99
CA VAL A 251 -12.08 3.93 -5.05
C VAL A 251 -13.44 4.48 -5.48
N THR A 252 -14.11 3.85 -6.44
CA THR A 252 -15.37 4.36 -6.98
C THR A 252 -16.58 3.50 -6.60
N ASP A 253 -17.74 4.15 -6.53
CA ASP A 253 -19.03 3.49 -6.36
C ASP A 253 -19.63 3.22 -7.74
N GLY A 254 -19.74 1.95 -8.08
CA GLY A 254 -20.02 1.49 -9.42
C GLY A 254 -18.86 1.71 -10.39
N PRO A 255 -19.02 1.29 -11.64
CA PRO A 255 -18.06 1.56 -12.70
C PRO A 255 -18.19 3.01 -13.21
N SER A 256 -18.48 3.94 -12.32
CA SER A 256 -18.57 5.38 -12.56
C SER A 256 -17.29 6.09 -12.09
N CYS A 257 -17.22 7.39 -12.33
CA CYS A 257 -16.13 8.23 -11.80
C CYS A 257 -16.46 8.82 -10.42
N ARG A 258 -17.55 8.40 -9.79
CA ARG A 258 -17.96 8.90 -8.47
C ARG A 258 -17.19 8.18 -7.37
N PRO A 259 -16.68 8.91 -6.38
CA PRO A 259 -15.95 8.29 -5.29
C PRO A 259 -16.87 7.41 -4.44
N TYR A 260 -16.38 6.23 -4.05
CA TYR A 260 -17.00 5.47 -2.99
C TYR A 260 -16.82 6.20 -1.66
N MET A 261 -17.91 6.35 -0.93
CA MET A 261 -17.93 7.03 0.36
C MET A 261 -18.54 6.14 1.44
N GLU A 262 -17.87 6.08 2.58
CA GLU A 262 -18.35 5.40 3.78
C GLU A 262 -18.14 6.33 4.98
N ASN A 263 -19.19 6.57 5.76
CA ASN A 263 -19.14 7.45 6.95
C ASN A 263 -18.57 8.86 6.65
N GLY A 264 -18.88 9.43 5.48
CA GLY A 264 -18.39 10.75 5.05
C GLY A 264 -16.90 10.78 4.66
N ARG A 265 -16.28 9.64 4.41
CA ARG A 265 -14.89 9.50 4.02
C ARG A 265 -14.77 8.94 2.60
N ILE A 266 -13.86 9.49 1.83
CA ILE A 266 -13.46 8.97 0.53
C ILE A 266 -12.32 7.98 0.72
N PHE A 267 -12.33 6.89 -0.05
CA PHE A 267 -11.30 5.88 -0.02
C PHE A 267 -10.39 6.00 -1.25
N CYS A 268 -9.12 5.76 -1.03
CA CYS A 268 -8.13 5.65 -2.09
C CYS A 268 -7.19 4.48 -1.84
N THR A 269 -6.69 3.89 -2.91
CA THR A 269 -5.58 2.93 -2.86
C THR A 269 -4.29 3.63 -3.23
N PHE A 270 -3.16 3.13 -2.72
CA PHE A 270 -1.84 3.64 -3.04
C PHE A 270 -0.76 2.57 -2.87
N SER A 271 0.39 2.80 -3.49
CA SER A 271 1.58 1.99 -3.29
C SER A 271 2.33 2.46 -2.05
N ALA A 272 2.28 1.67 -0.96
CA ALA A 272 3.10 1.86 0.23
C ALA A 272 4.52 1.38 -0.07
N ARG A 273 5.44 2.30 -0.30
CA ARG A 273 6.80 1.99 -0.76
C ARG A 273 7.68 1.51 0.38
N ALA A 274 8.40 0.41 0.13
CA ALA A 274 9.47 -0.13 0.96
C ALA A 274 10.71 -0.32 0.08
N GLY A 275 11.40 0.77 -0.19
CA GLY A 275 12.40 0.83 -1.25
C GLY A 275 11.74 0.70 -2.63
N LEU A 276 12.31 -0.07 -3.53
CA LEU A 276 11.76 -0.30 -4.87
C LEU A 276 10.56 -1.26 -4.87
N LYS A 277 10.31 -1.95 -3.75
CA LYS A 277 9.11 -2.79 -3.57
C LYS A 277 8.00 -2.01 -2.91
N TYR A 278 6.78 -2.54 -2.95
CA TYR A 278 5.62 -1.90 -2.35
C TYR A 278 4.57 -2.93 -1.96
N THR A 279 3.65 -2.49 -1.12
CA THR A 279 2.38 -3.17 -0.83
C THR A 279 1.26 -2.24 -1.25
N LYS A 280 0.17 -2.78 -1.78
CA LYS A 280 -1.01 -1.97 -2.09
C LYS A 280 -1.80 -1.74 -0.82
N SER A 281 -1.87 -0.49 -0.42
CA SER A 281 -2.52 -0.05 0.82
C SER A 281 -3.75 0.77 0.51
N VAL A 282 -4.68 0.80 1.46
CA VAL A 282 -5.92 1.57 1.41
C VAL A 282 -5.85 2.67 2.47
N ALA A 283 -6.16 3.89 2.08
CA ALA A 283 -6.39 4.99 2.98
C ALA A 283 -7.77 5.59 2.77
N SER A 284 -8.28 6.26 3.78
CA SER A 284 -9.47 7.11 3.67
C SER A 284 -9.16 8.52 4.16
N PHE A 285 -9.95 9.49 3.72
CA PHE A 285 -9.88 10.86 4.19
C PHE A 285 -11.27 11.50 4.19
N ASN A 286 -11.51 12.37 5.14
CA ASN A 286 -12.67 13.24 5.10
C ASN A 286 -12.33 14.43 4.20
N PRO A 287 -13.09 14.69 3.12
CA PRO A 287 -12.77 15.74 2.17
C PRO A 287 -12.94 17.17 2.69
N SER A 288 -13.55 17.33 3.87
CA SER A 288 -13.71 18.64 4.50
C SER A 288 -12.57 19.04 5.43
N VAL A 289 -11.87 18.04 6.02
CA VAL A 289 -10.80 18.26 7.02
C VAL A 289 -9.49 17.57 6.69
N PHE A 290 -9.48 16.73 5.65
CA PHE A 290 -8.28 16.05 5.11
C PHE A 290 -7.51 15.23 6.15
N ASP A 291 -8.21 14.57 7.06
CA ASP A 291 -7.65 13.67 8.06
C ASP A 291 -7.43 12.27 7.47
N PHE A 292 -6.33 12.08 6.81
CA PHE A 292 -6.00 10.79 6.21
C PHE A 292 -5.78 9.70 7.27
N ARG A 293 -6.32 8.50 6.99
CA ARG A 293 -6.17 7.30 7.84
C ARG A 293 -5.79 6.10 7.00
N MET A 294 -4.93 5.25 7.55
CA MET A 294 -4.74 3.90 7.03
C MET A 294 -5.97 3.06 7.34
N GLU A 295 -6.47 2.36 6.34
CA GLU A 295 -7.65 1.51 6.48
C GLU A 295 -7.33 0.03 6.22
N GLY A 296 -6.50 -0.27 5.23
CA GLY A 296 -6.27 -1.64 4.87
C GLY A 296 -5.07 -1.90 3.95
N ILE A 297 -4.88 -3.19 3.66
CA ILE A 297 -3.89 -3.71 2.72
C ILE A 297 -4.58 -4.69 1.79
N LEU A 298 -4.29 -4.57 0.50
CA LEU A 298 -4.78 -5.46 -0.54
C LEU A 298 -3.66 -6.38 -1.00
N LEU A 299 -3.90 -7.68 -0.86
CA LEU A 299 -3.08 -8.75 -1.41
C LEU A 299 -3.87 -9.44 -2.51
N THR A 300 -3.19 -10.17 -3.39
CA THR A 300 -3.82 -10.93 -4.45
C THR A 300 -3.47 -12.42 -4.38
N SER A 301 -4.35 -13.27 -4.91
CA SER A 301 -4.16 -14.70 -5.04
C SER A 301 -4.84 -15.20 -6.31
N TYR A 302 -4.17 -16.07 -7.06
CA TYR A 302 -4.66 -16.60 -8.34
C TYR A 302 -5.58 -17.83 -8.20
N GLY A 303 -6.36 -17.87 -7.16
CA GLY A 303 -7.31 -18.93 -6.87
C GLY A 303 -7.08 -19.54 -5.49
N ASP A 304 -7.92 -20.54 -5.15
CA ASP A 304 -7.91 -21.13 -3.82
C ASP A 304 -6.66 -22.00 -3.59
N ASP A 305 -6.11 -22.55 -4.69
CA ASP A 305 -4.90 -23.37 -4.68
C ASP A 305 -3.61 -22.57 -4.79
N ASP A 306 -3.67 -21.24 -5.00
CA ASP A 306 -2.47 -20.41 -5.01
C ASP A 306 -1.92 -20.29 -3.58
N PRO A 307 -0.73 -20.83 -3.31
CA PRO A 307 -0.16 -20.79 -1.98
C PRO A 307 0.30 -19.40 -1.56
N LEU A 308 0.36 -18.42 -2.49
CA LEU A 308 1.01 -17.14 -2.23
C LEU A 308 0.01 -16.00 -1.96
N LEU A 309 0.34 -15.19 -0.97
CA LEU A 309 -0.22 -13.87 -0.71
C LEU A 309 0.63 -12.82 -1.44
N ARG A 310 0.16 -12.38 -2.60
CA ARG A 310 0.96 -11.53 -3.50
C ARG A 310 0.77 -10.05 -3.20
N ASN A 311 1.84 -9.31 -3.27
CA ASN A 311 1.85 -7.84 -3.16
C ASN A 311 1.76 -7.16 -4.53
N ASP A 312 0.82 -7.59 -5.38
CA ASP A 312 0.59 -7.01 -6.71
C ASP A 312 0.12 -5.55 -6.64
N GLY A 313 0.34 -4.81 -7.71
CA GLY A 313 -0.13 -3.44 -7.83
C GLY A 313 -1.61 -3.38 -8.19
N VAL A 314 -2.46 -2.99 -7.26
CA VAL A 314 -3.87 -2.76 -7.58
C VAL A 314 -4.01 -1.42 -8.31
N GLY A 315 -4.62 -1.42 -9.48
CA GLY A 315 -4.95 -0.20 -10.21
C GLY A 315 -6.22 0.45 -9.68
N HIS A 316 -7.35 0.24 -10.35
CA HIS A 316 -8.64 0.79 -9.98
C HIS A 316 -9.49 -0.24 -9.23
N VAL A 317 -10.04 0.15 -8.07
CA VAL A 317 -10.97 -0.62 -7.25
C VAL A 317 -12.34 0.05 -7.30
N PHE A 318 -13.39 -0.72 -7.50
CA PHE A 318 -14.75 -0.21 -7.48
C PHE A 318 -15.73 -1.26 -6.92
N ARG A 319 -16.84 -0.78 -6.39
CA ARG A 319 -17.97 -1.62 -5.98
C ARG A 319 -19.00 -1.63 -7.10
N ASP A 320 -19.26 -2.77 -7.71
CA ASP A 320 -20.22 -2.86 -8.80
C ASP A 320 -21.67 -2.87 -8.31
N SER A 321 -22.62 -2.69 -9.23
CA SER A 321 -24.05 -2.66 -8.97
C SER A 321 -24.60 -3.97 -8.38
N ASP A 322 -23.91 -5.08 -8.59
CA ASP A 322 -24.21 -6.39 -7.99
C ASP A 322 -23.72 -6.50 -6.52
N GLY A 323 -23.09 -5.45 -6.00
CA GLY A 323 -22.51 -5.40 -4.66
C GLY A 323 -21.14 -6.07 -4.54
N ILE A 324 -20.62 -6.66 -5.62
CA ILE A 324 -19.31 -7.29 -5.65
C ILE A 324 -18.23 -6.23 -5.85
N TRP A 325 -17.17 -6.33 -5.08
CA TRP A 325 -15.97 -5.52 -5.24
C TRP A 325 -15.13 -6.07 -6.38
N LYS A 326 -14.73 -5.19 -7.27
CA LYS A 326 -13.93 -5.50 -8.44
C LYS A 326 -12.71 -4.61 -8.52
N ALA A 327 -11.63 -5.15 -9.09
CA ALA A 327 -10.42 -4.38 -9.35
C ALA A 327 -9.70 -4.88 -10.59
N ILE A 328 -9.02 -3.97 -11.30
CA ILE A 328 -8.02 -4.35 -12.28
C ILE A 328 -6.66 -3.99 -11.69
N ALA A 329 -5.77 -4.97 -11.61
CA ALA A 329 -4.47 -4.88 -10.96
C ALA A 329 -3.33 -5.19 -11.92
N VAL A 330 -2.11 -4.83 -11.52
CA VAL A 330 -0.88 -5.21 -12.22
C VAL A 330 -0.24 -6.40 -11.51
N GLY A 331 -0.15 -7.53 -12.18
CA GLY A 331 0.41 -8.78 -11.66
C GLY A 331 1.94 -8.82 -11.76
N TRP A 332 2.64 -8.07 -10.92
CA TRP A 332 4.11 -8.00 -10.92
C TRP A 332 4.80 -8.82 -9.84
N SER A 333 4.04 -9.28 -8.87
CA SER A 333 4.54 -10.07 -7.76
C SER A 333 4.84 -11.50 -8.20
N THR A 334 6.03 -11.73 -8.71
CA THR A 334 6.50 -13.06 -9.10
C THR A 334 7.51 -13.59 -8.10
N THR A 335 7.57 -14.91 -7.95
CA THR A 335 8.63 -15.63 -7.25
C THR A 335 9.42 -16.49 -8.20
N LYS A 336 10.55 -16.99 -7.75
CA LYS A 336 11.34 -18.00 -8.47
C LYS A 336 10.55 -19.30 -8.71
N HIS A 337 9.56 -19.59 -7.83
CA HIS A 337 8.69 -20.77 -7.88
C HIS A 337 7.31 -20.47 -8.51
N ASP A 338 7.10 -19.25 -8.99
CA ASP A 338 5.83 -18.83 -9.54
C ASP A 338 5.60 -19.43 -10.92
N LEU A 339 4.78 -20.46 -10.96
CA LEU A 339 4.33 -21.11 -12.18
C LEU A 339 3.05 -20.49 -12.74
N SER A 340 2.50 -19.45 -12.11
CA SER A 340 1.24 -18.85 -12.54
C SER A 340 1.37 -18.25 -13.95
N PRO A 341 0.46 -18.60 -14.86
CA PRO A 341 0.52 -18.15 -16.26
C PRO A 341 0.35 -16.64 -16.41
N GLY A 342 -0.23 -15.97 -15.41
CA GLY A 342 -0.67 -14.59 -15.52
C GLY A 342 0.40 -13.52 -15.39
N SER A 343 1.48 -13.79 -14.66
CA SER A 343 2.47 -12.76 -14.30
C SER A 343 3.54 -12.49 -15.35
N ARG A 344 3.78 -13.42 -16.27
CA ARG A 344 4.86 -13.32 -17.26
C ARG A 344 4.41 -13.38 -18.72
N LYS A 345 3.18 -13.81 -18.97
CA LYS A 345 2.60 -13.92 -20.32
C LYS A 345 1.39 -13.00 -20.43
N GLY A 346 1.21 -12.35 -21.57
CA GLY A 346 0.10 -11.47 -21.84
C GLY A 346 0.32 -10.02 -21.37
N SER A 347 -0.76 -9.31 -21.07
CA SER A 347 -0.75 -7.87 -20.75
C SER A 347 -0.09 -7.53 -19.40
N GLY A 348 0.14 -8.49 -18.53
CA GLY A 348 0.59 -8.26 -17.15
C GLY A 348 -0.51 -7.73 -16.23
N LEU A 349 -1.75 -7.61 -16.71
CA LEU A 349 -2.90 -7.18 -15.93
C LEU A 349 -3.72 -8.37 -15.46
N VAL A 350 -4.39 -8.19 -14.32
CA VAL A 350 -5.29 -9.17 -13.73
C VAL A 350 -6.60 -8.51 -13.33
N ALA A 351 -7.70 -9.25 -13.48
CA ALA A 351 -9.00 -8.89 -12.94
C ALA A 351 -9.16 -9.55 -11.57
N CYS A 352 -9.58 -8.77 -10.58
CA CYS A 352 -9.72 -9.21 -9.19
C CYS A 352 -11.14 -8.98 -8.70
N GLU A 353 -11.66 -9.88 -7.87
CA GLU A 353 -12.97 -9.72 -7.25
C GLU A 353 -12.99 -10.14 -5.79
N SER A 354 -13.92 -9.58 -5.01
CA SER A 354 -14.25 -9.96 -3.65
C SER A 354 -15.71 -9.70 -3.34
N ARG A 355 -16.34 -10.61 -2.61
CA ARG A 355 -17.69 -10.41 -2.07
C ARG A 355 -17.69 -9.63 -0.77
N GLU A 356 -16.57 -9.61 -0.07
CA GLU A 356 -16.39 -8.85 1.17
C GLU A 356 -15.80 -7.48 0.85
N ASN A 357 -16.08 -6.49 1.70
CA ASN A 357 -15.49 -5.15 1.58
C ASN A 357 -13.97 -5.23 1.79
N PRO A 358 -13.13 -4.98 0.76
CA PRO A 358 -11.69 -5.14 0.86
C PRO A 358 -10.98 -3.90 1.41
N LEU A 359 -11.71 -2.86 1.77
CA LEU A 359 -11.11 -1.57 2.11
C LEU A 359 -10.59 -1.51 3.54
N HIS A 360 -10.96 -2.48 4.41
CA HIS A 360 -10.60 -2.47 5.82
C HIS A 360 -9.76 -3.70 6.19
N GLY A 361 -8.67 -3.47 6.95
CA GLY A 361 -7.80 -4.54 7.42
C GLY A 361 -6.97 -5.20 6.32
N ILE A 362 -6.73 -6.50 6.44
CA ILE A 362 -5.93 -7.25 5.46
C ILE A 362 -6.87 -8.08 4.61
N HIS A 363 -6.91 -7.81 3.32
CA HIS A 363 -7.82 -8.46 2.40
C HIS A 363 -7.08 -9.11 1.23
N VAL A 364 -7.52 -10.30 0.81
CA VAL A 364 -6.96 -11.04 -0.31
C VAL A 364 -7.97 -11.07 -1.46
N LEU A 365 -7.67 -10.37 -2.53
CA LEU A 365 -8.47 -10.35 -3.75
C LEU A 365 -8.18 -11.60 -4.58
N ARG A 366 -9.22 -12.25 -5.08
CA ARG A 366 -9.10 -13.36 -6.03
C ARG A 366 -8.83 -12.81 -7.43
N ALA A 367 -7.67 -13.11 -7.97
CA ALA A 367 -7.18 -12.60 -9.24
C ALA A 367 -7.25 -13.67 -10.35
N LYS A 368 -7.50 -13.22 -11.58
CA LYS A 368 -7.34 -14.02 -12.81
C LYS A 368 -6.67 -13.17 -13.89
N PRO A 369 -5.91 -13.78 -14.82
CA PRO A 369 -5.31 -13.05 -15.94
C PRO A 369 -6.33 -12.27 -16.74
N LEU A 370 -6.02 -11.02 -17.10
CA LEU A 370 -6.83 -10.18 -17.95
C LEU A 370 -6.29 -10.19 -19.38
N VAL A 371 -7.14 -10.53 -20.34
CA VAL A 371 -6.78 -10.49 -21.76
C VAL A 371 -7.01 -9.09 -22.30
N VAL A 372 -5.93 -8.43 -22.74
CA VAL A 372 -5.95 -7.09 -23.32
C VAL A 372 -5.23 -7.10 -24.65
N GLY A 373 -5.96 -6.91 -25.73
CA GLY A 373 -5.45 -6.98 -27.11
C GLY A 373 -4.64 -8.25 -27.37
N ASP A 374 -3.55 -8.13 -28.13
CA ASP A 374 -2.64 -9.22 -28.46
C ASP A 374 -1.58 -9.48 -27.37
N GLY A 375 -1.88 -9.13 -26.12
CA GLY A 375 -0.97 -9.30 -24.98
C GLY A 375 0.04 -8.18 -24.82
N LEU A 376 -0.26 -6.98 -25.32
CA LEU A 376 0.56 -5.78 -25.12
C LEU A 376 0.73 -5.50 -23.63
N LYS A 377 1.97 -5.56 -23.15
CA LYS A 377 2.30 -5.33 -21.75
C LYS A 377 1.86 -3.95 -21.30
N SER A 378 1.12 -3.88 -20.20
CA SER A 378 0.45 -2.67 -19.73
C SER A 378 0.56 -2.52 -18.22
N GLU A 379 0.47 -1.27 -17.76
CA GLU A 379 0.42 -0.90 -16.34
C GLU A 379 -0.60 0.22 -16.10
N ASP A 380 -0.79 0.62 -14.84
CA ASP A 380 -1.67 1.71 -14.40
C ASP A 380 -3.11 1.63 -14.94
N PRO A 381 -3.79 0.49 -14.82
CA PRO A 381 -5.13 0.33 -15.37
C PRO A 381 -6.16 1.19 -14.63
N TYR A 382 -7.12 1.71 -15.40
CA TYR A 382 -8.34 2.33 -14.90
C TYR A 382 -9.52 1.86 -15.74
N THR A 383 -10.59 1.39 -15.11
CA THR A 383 -11.76 0.87 -15.81
C THR A 383 -13.04 1.60 -15.42
N THR A 384 -13.94 1.77 -16.39
CA THR A 384 -15.27 2.33 -16.19
C THR A 384 -16.26 1.69 -17.14
N PHE A 385 -17.55 1.85 -16.87
CA PHE A 385 -18.61 1.44 -17.77
C PHE A 385 -19.15 2.65 -18.53
N ASP A 386 -19.24 2.52 -19.84
CA ASP A 386 -19.82 3.55 -20.71
C ASP A 386 -21.29 3.18 -21.00
N PRO A 387 -22.26 3.87 -20.38
CA PRO A 387 -23.66 3.56 -20.54
C PRO A 387 -24.21 3.90 -21.94
N ILE A 388 -23.54 4.79 -22.69
CA ILE A 388 -23.96 5.17 -24.04
C ILE A 388 -23.74 4.02 -25.02
N THR A 389 -22.58 3.40 -24.94
CA THR A 389 -22.20 2.27 -25.81
C THR A 389 -22.51 0.91 -25.22
N ASN A 390 -22.90 0.86 -23.93
CA ASN A 390 -23.09 -0.37 -23.15
C ASN A 390 -21.83 -1.25 -23.14
N LYS A 391 -20.63 -0.61 -22.96
CA LYS A 391 -19.34 -1.28 -22.98
C LYS A 391 -18.50 -0.91 -21.77
N TRP A 392 -17.68 -1.83 -21.34
CA TRP A 392 -16.61 -1.57 -20.42
C TRP A 392 -15.42 -0.92 -21.12
N ARG A 393 -14.84 0.09 -20.51
CA ARG A 393 -13.67 0.82 -20.98
C ARG A 393 -12.51 0.61 -20.03
N LEU A 394 -11.34 0.42 -20.60
CA LEU A 394 -10.09 0.27 -19.85
C LEU A 394 -9.05 1.23 -20.45
N ALA A 395 -8.55 2.14 -19.63
CA ALA A 395 -7.38 2.95 -19.97
C ALA A 395 -6.13 2.33 -19.35
N THR A 396 -5.05 2.28 -20.10
CA THR A 396 -3.76 1.71 -19.65
C THR A 396 -2.58 2.52 -20.12
N SER A 397 -1.48 2.43 -19.37
CA SER A 397 -0.14 2.80 -19.82
C SER A 397 0.51 1.58 -20.45
N SER A 398 0.53 1.48 -21.77
CA SER A 398 1.00 0.30 -22.50
C SER A 398 2.43 0.46 -23.00
N PHE A 399 3.24 -0.61 -22.90
CA PHE A 399 4.62 -0.64 -23.38
C PHE A 399 4.64 -0.82 -24.89
N THR A 400 4.85 0.26 -25.60
CA THR A 400 5.12 0.26 -27.03
C THR A 400 6.63 0.27 -27.23
N GLY A 401 7.17 -0.12 -28.35
CA GLY A 401 8.62 -0.08 -28.59
C GLY A 401 9.29 1.31 -28.37
N LYS A 402 8.51 2.34 -28.12
CA LYS A 402 8.92 3.73 -27.84
C LYS A 402 8.64 4.18 -26.39
N GLY A 403 8.44 3.26 -25.46
CA GLY A 403 8.12 3.52 -24.05
C GLY A 403 6.63 3.40 -23.74
N LEU A 404 6.20 3.96 -22.60
CA LEU A 404 4.83 3.92 -22.14
C LEU A 404 3.94 4.88 -22.91
N ARG A 405 2.77 4.43 -23.35
CA ARG A 405 1.78 5.21 -24.10
C ARG A 405 0.38 4.91 -23.59
N ALA A 406 -0.46 5.93 -23.52
CA ALA A 406 -1.87 5.72 -23.21
C ALA A 406 -2.56 4.99 -24.35
N CYS A 407 -3.32 3.96 -23.98
CA CYS A 407 -4.19 3.21 -24.86
C CYS A 407 -5.57 3.08 -24.20
N LEU A 408 -6.62 3.07 -25.04
CA LEU A 408 -7.99 2.85 -24.61
C LEU A 408 -8.53 1.57 -25.26
N TRP A 409 -9.19 0.78 -24.45
CA TRP A 409 -9.68 -0.54 -24.78
C TRP A 409 -11.17 -0.65 -24.46
N GLU A 410 -11.89 -1.55 -25.14
CA GLU A 410 -13.29 -1.86 -24.84
C GLU A 410 -13.55 -3.36 -24.70
N SER A 411 -14.58 -3.70 -23.95
CA SER A 411 -15.08 -5.07 -23.78
C SER A 411 -16.57 -5.07 -23.45
N ASP A 412 -17.25 -6.19 -23.74
CA ASP A 412 -18.59 -6.46 -23.25
C ASP A 412 -18.62 -6.81 -21.75
N ARG A 413 -17.48 -7.15 -21.17
CA ARG A 413 -17.33 -7.62 -19.79
C ARG A 413 -16.24 -6.86 -19.08
N TRP A 414 -16.42 -6.58 -17.78
CA TRP A 414 -15.43 -5.90 -16.94
C TRP A 414 -14.08 -6.64 -16.85
N ASP A 415 -14.13 -7.97 -16.99
CA ASP A 415 -12.97 -8.87 -16.91
C ASP A 415 -12.45 -9.32 -18.30
N GLY A 416 -12.82 -8.61 -19.36
CA GLY A 416 -12.37 -8.80 -20.73
C GLY A 416 -13.02 -9.97 -21.48
N PRO A 417 -12.49 -10.33 -22.66
CA PRO A 417 -11.30 -9.74 -23.29
C PRO A 417 -11.51 -8.32 -23.78
N TYR A 418 -10.44 -7.52 -23.78
CA TYR A 418 -10.47 -6.12 -24.22
C TYR A 418 -9.83 -5.96 -25.60
N ALA A 419 -10.51 -5.22 -26.50
CA ALA A 419 -10.01 -4.83 -27.81
C ALA A 419 -9.62 -3.35 -27.82
N GLN A 420 -8.55 -2.99 -28.51
CA GLN A 420 -8.10 -1.60 -28.61
C GLN A 420 -9.06 -0.78 -29.46
N ILE A 421 -9.44 0.41 -28.97
CA ILE A 421 -10.29 1.36 -29.70
C ILE A 421 -9.58 2.69 -30.00
N ALA A 422 -8.58 3.07 -29.19
CA ALA A 422 -7.79 4.27 -29.45
C ALA A 422 -6.37 4.15 -28.87
N GLY A 423 -5.47 4.98 -29.36
CA GLY A 423 -4.05 4.96 -29.00
C GLY A 423 -3.21 4.00 -29.89
N PRO A 424 -1.92 3.82 -29.59
CA PRO A 424 -1.18 4.52 -28.55
C PRO A 424 -1.02 6.02 -28.87
N VAL A 425 -1.15 6.87 -27.84
CA VAL A 425 -0.91 8.31 -28.02
C VAL A 425 0.56 8.62 -28.38
N PRO A 426 0.86 9.75 -29.04
CA PRO A 426 2.22 10.04 -29.50
C PRO A 426 3.21 10.36 -28.39
N PHE A 427 2.71 10.79 -27.21
CA PHE A 427 3.54 11.22 -26.08
C PHE A 427 3.74 10.11 -25.04
N ASP A 428 4.86 10.15 -24.31
CA ASP A 428 5.05 9.36 -23.10
C ASP A 428 3.89 9.59 -22.13
N SER A 429 3.25 8.51 -21.66
CA SER A 429 2.03 8.60 -20.84
C SER A 429 1.98 7.47 -19.85
N THR A 430 1.70 7.80 -18.58
CA THR A 430 1.54 6.85 -17.46
C THR A 430 0.41 7.31 -16.55
N GLY A 431 -0.11 6.41 -15.71
CA GLY A 431 -1.15 6.73 -14.75
C GLY A 431 -2.48 7.13 -15.39
N CYS A 432 -2.87 6.43 -16.48
CA CYS A 432 -4.10 6.72 -17.20
C CYS A 432 -5.33 6.64 -16.30
N GLU A 433 -6.24 7.61 -16.43
CA GLU A 433 -7.51 7.68 -15.71
C GLU A 433 -8.60 8.25 -16.63
N ILE A 434 -9.79 7.67 -16.56
CA ILE A 434 -10.99 8.16 -17.26
C ILE A 434 -11.84 8.92 -16.26
N MET A 435 -12.17 10.17 -16.56
CA MET A 435 -12.94 11.02 -15.65
C MET A 435 -13.97 11.85 -16.40
N ASP A 436 -15.16 11.98 -15.82
CA ASP A 436 -16.20 12.89 -16.28
C ASP A 436 -16.05 14.27 -15.62
N PHE A 437 -16.17 15.32 -16.42
CA PHE A 437 -16.16 16.70 -15.99
C PHE A 437 -17.45 17.40 -16.48
N GLY A 438 -18.51 17.28 -15.70
CA GLY A 438 -19.80 17.91 -16.00
C GLY A 438 -20.43 17.39 -17.30
N GLY A 439 -20.40 16.08 -17.51
CA GLY A 439 -20.99 15.41 -18.68
C GLY A 439 -20.06 15.30 -19.90
N ARG A 440 -18.81 15.72 -19.81
CA ARG A 440 -17.76 15.44 -20.81
C ARG A 440 -16.67 14.58 -20.21
N THR A 441 -16.40 13.47 -20.84
CA THR A 441 -15.40 12.50 -20.38
C THR A 441 -14.04 12.75 -21.03
N TYR A 442 -12.98 12.62 -20.24
CA TYR A 442 -11.60 12.78 -20.67
C TYR A 442 -10.72 11.63 -20.16
N VAL A 443 -9.56 11.46 -20.79
CA VAL A 443 -8.49 10.59 -20.30
C VAL A 443 -7.34 11.46 -19.85
N MET A 444 -6.98 11.39 -18.58
CA MET A 444 -5.84 12.10 -17.99
C MET A 444 -4.65 11.16 -17.85
N THR A 445 -3.46 11.73 -18.00
CA THR A 445 -2.19 10.99 -17.87
C THR A 445 -1.12 11.86 -17.25
N ALA A 446 0.05 11.28 -16.97
CA ALA A 446 1.27 12.02 -16.66
C ALA A 446 2.43 11.54 -17.53
N ASN A 447 3.50 12.31 -17.63
CA ASN A 447 4.69 11.93 -18.40
C ASN A 447 6.00 12.24 -17.69
N ALA A 448 7.11 11.71 -18.22
CA ALA A 448 8.44 11.91 -17.65
C ALA A 448 8.90 13.39 -17.65
N LYS A 449 8.26 14.26 -18.44
CA LYS A 449 8.54 15.71 -18.50
C LYS A 449 7.73 16.53 -17.50
N ARG A 450 7.10 15.89 -16.53
CA ARG A 450 6.27 16.54 -15.48
C ARG A 450 4.99 17.17 -16.00
N LYS A 451 4.54 16.75 -17.18
CA LYS A 451 3.30 17.24 -17.80
C LYS A 451 2.16 16.28 -17.48
N ARG A 452 0.94 16.81 -17.45
CA ARG A 452 -0.29 16.06 -17.21
C ARG A 452 -1.23 16.23 -18.40
N PRO A 453 -0.92 15.53 -19.52
CA PRO A 453 -1.73 15.61 -20.72
C PRO A 453 -3.17 15.15 -20.46
N VAL A 454 -4.09 15.88 -21.10
CA VAL A 454 -5.53 15.59 -21.15
C VAL A 454 -5.89 15.24 -22.57
N TYR A 455 -6.66 14.16 -22.73
CA TYR A 455 -7.13 13.69 -24.03
C TYR A 455 -8.66 13.58 -24.04
N GLU A 456 -9.27 13.83 -25.18
CA GLU A 456 -10.70 13.55 -25.35
C GLU A 456 -10.99 12.05 -25.28
N TYR A 457 -12.08 11.71 -24.63
CA TYR A 457 -12.63 10.35 -24.64
C TYR A 457 -13.72 10.24 -25.72
N PRO A 458 -13.78 9.15 -26.51
CA PRO A 458 -12.86 8.01 -26.52
C PRO A 458 -11.72 8.15 -27.55
N SER A 459 -11.60 9.25 -28.25
CA SER A 459 -10.70 9.43 -29.40
C SER A 459 -9.20 9.47 -29.04
N LEU A 460 -8.87 9.80 -27.80
CA LEU A 460 -7.53 10.13 -27.34
C LEU A 460 -6.87 11.30 -28.13
N GLN A 461 -7.68 12.22 -28.65
CA GLN A 461 -7.17 13.47 -29.20
C GLN A 461 -6.65 14.37 -28.07
N TYR A 462 -5.47 14.95 -28.24
CA TYR A 462 -4.87 15.83 -27.25
C TYR A 462 -5.65 17.13 -27.10
N VAL A 463 -6.03 17.49 -25.88
CA VAL A 463 -6.77 18.72 -25.55
C VAL A 463 -5.85 19.78 -24.95
N GLY A 464 -4.97 19.40 -24.04
CA GLY A 464 -4.11 20.32 -23.31
C GLY A 464 -3.47 19.64 -22.09
N GLU A 465 -3.11 20.45 -21.10
CA GLU A 465 -2.47 20.00 -19.86
C GLU A 465 -3.24 20.53 -18.65
N LEU A 466 -3.30 19.73 -17.56
CA LEU A 466 -3.82 20.19 -16.29
C LEU A 466 -2.90 21.23 -15.66
N ARG A 467 -3.50 22.18 -14.94
CA ARG A 467 -2.81 23.26 -14.22
C ARG A 467 -2.96 23.07 -12.71
N LEU A 468 -1.83 23.05 -12.03
CA LEU A 468 -1.77 23.09 -10.57
C LEU A 468 -1.17 24.43 -10.16
N ASP A 469 -1.69 25.05 -9.09
CA ASP A 469 -1.13 26.28 -8.51
C ASP A 469 0.21 26.05 -7.83
N PHE A 470 0.44 24.82 -7.38
CA PHE A 470 1.69 24.34 -6.79
C PHE A 470 2.10 23.02 -7.44
N GLU A 471 3.32 22.93 -7.95
CA GLU A 471 3.86 21.69 -8.52
C GLU A 471 4.50 20.82 -7.42
N PRO A 472 4.03 19.56 -7.21
CA PRO A 472 4.57 18.67 -6.17
C PRO A 472 5.94 18.10 -6.58
N TYR A 473 6.76 18.90 -7.20
CA TYR A 473 8.04 18.49 -7.74
C TYR A 473 9.15 19.44 -7.29
N ASN A 474 10.26 18.88 -6.84
CA ASN A 474 11.48 19.61 -6.58
C ASN A 474 12.66 19.01 -7.39
N GLU A 475 13.82 19.66 -7.34
CA GLU A 475 15.01 19.25 -8.08
C GLU A 475 15.56 17.88 -7.66
N GLU A 476 15.23 17.42 -6.46
CA GLU A 476 15.63 16.11 -5.93
C GLU A 476 14.78 14.95 -6.48
N CYS A 477 13.64 15.25 -7.12
CA CYS A 477 12.79 14.23 -7.71
C CYS A 477 13.44 13.68 -8.97
N SER A 478 13.78 12.41 -8.96
CA SER A 478 14.48 11.75 -10.06
C SER A 478 13.55 11.29 -11.20
N ASN A 479 12.22 11.32 -11.02
CA ASN A 479 11.26 10.84 -12.00
C ASN A 479 10.03 11.75 -12.06
N GLY A 480 9.74 12.28 -13.25
CA GLY A 480 8.62 13.21 -13.48
C GLY A 480 7.25 12.59 -13.68
N ARG A 481 7.12 11.27 -13.68
CA ARG A 481 5.85 10.56 -13.90
C ARG A 481 4.97 10.58 -12.65
N ILE A 482 4.39 11.73 -12.39
CA ILE A 482 3.54 12.04 -11.25
C ILE A 482 2.10 12.08 -11.74
N PHE A 483 1.41 10.96 -11.71
CA PHE A 483 0.02 10.92 -12.18
C PHE A 483 -0.98 11.29 -11.08
N THR A 484 -2.20 11.51 -11.51
CA THR A 484 -3.28 12.08 -10.73
C THR A 484 -4.39 11.05 -10.53
N ALA A 485 -5.14 11.19 -9.44
CA ALA A 485 -6.38 10.48 -9.19
C ALA A 485 -7.46 11.50 -8.85
N PHE A 486 -8.59 11.44 -9.55
CA PHE A 486 -9.65 12.43 -9.46
C PHE A 486 -10.90 11.87 -8.80
N ALA A 487 -11.68 12.78 -8.20
CA ALA A 487 -13.05 12.51 -7.83
C ALA A 487 -13.92 13.76 -8.03
N GLU A 488 -15.13 13.55 -8.56
CA GLU A 488 -16.18 14.54 -8.49
C GLU A 488 -16.86 14.45 -7.13
N MET A 489 -16.93 15.57 -6.43
CA MET A 489 -17.49 15.64 -5.09
C MET A 489 -19.01 15.75 -5.14
N PRO A 490 -19.72 15.16 -4.17
CA PRO A 490 -21.14 15.41 -4.01
C PRO A 490 -21.43 16.89 -3.78
N GLU A 491 -22.69 17.29 -4.02
CA GLU A 491 -23.14 18.64 -3.72
C GLU A 491 -22.95 18.98 -2.22
N GLY A 492 -22.58 20.23 -1.94
CA GLY A 492 -22.37 20.74 -0.57
C GLY A 492 -20.91 20.71 -0.12
N TYR A 493 -20.00 20.13 -0.89
CA TYR A 493 -18.57 20.24 -0.62
C TYR A 493 -17.98 21.53 -1.23
N PRO A 494 -16.89 22.08 -0.64
CA PRO A 494 -16.33 23.37 -1.06
C PRO A 494 -15.72 23.36 -2.46
N TYR A 495 -15.36 22.17 -2.97
CA TYR A 495 -14.81 21.97 -4.31
C TYR A 495 -15.60 20.91 -5.06
N ARG A 496 -15.89 21.15 -6.33
CA ARG A 496 -16.57 20.18 -7.17
C ARG A 496 -15.65 19.04 -7.58
N TYR A 497 -14.39 19.35 -7.82
CA TYR A 497 -13.39 18.33 -8.18
C TYR A 497 -12.25 18.35 -7.19
N ILE A 498 -11.83 17.17 -6.79
CA ILE A 498 -10.58 16.96 -6.05
C ILE A 498 -9.62 16.13 -6.89
N LEU A 499 -8.35 16.35 -6.63
CA LEU A 499 -7.26 15.65 -7.28
C LEU A 499 -6.22 15.24 -6.24
N LEU A 500 -5.92 13.95 -6.19
CA LEU A 500 -4.78 13.40 -5.45
C LEU A 500 -3.61 13.20 -6.40
N THR A 501 -2.42 13.58 -5.98
CA THR A 501 -1.18 13.28 -6.68
C THR A 501 -0.05 13.05 -5.67
N MET A 502 1.18 12.92 -6.15
CA MET A 502 2.37 12.61 -5.34
C MET A 502 3.57 13.40 -5.83
N ASP A 503 4.62 13.44 -5.01
CA ASP A 503 5.98 13.68 -5.47
C ASP A 503 6.76 12.35 -5.61
N ARG A 504 8.01 12.41 -6.07
CA ARG A 504 8.89 11.25 -6.18
C ARG A 504 10.28 11.57 -5.62
N GLN A 505 10.31 11.88 -4.34
CA GLN A 505 11.54 12.17 -3.63
C GLN A 505 12.35 10.90 -3.32
N ASN A 506 13.62 11.09 -3.03
CA ASN A 506 14.49 10.03 -2.59
C ASN A 506 14.41 9.86 -1.07
N PHE A 507 14.28 8.62 -0.61
CA PHE A 507 14.27 8.32 0.82
C PHE A 507 15.66 8.61 1.41
N PRO A 508 15.75 9.38 2.52
CA PRO A 508 17.01 9.77 3.13
C PRO A 508 17.89 8.57 3.53
N GLY A 509 19.16 8.59 3.15
CA GLY A 509 20.14 7.54 3.42
C GLY A 509 20.12 6.36 2.44
N MET A 510 19.09 6.21 1.62
CA MET A 510 19.04 5.16 0.59
C MET A 510 19.80 5.59 -0.67
N PRO A 511 20.52 4.67 -1.38
CA PRO A 511 21.20 5.01 -2.63
C PRO A 511 20.26 5.67 -3.66
N LYS A 512 20.75 6.71 -4.32
CA LYS A 512 20.01 7.47 -5.33
C LYS A 512 20.32 6.97 -6.74
N PRO A 513 19.37 7.06 -7.69
CA PRO A 513 17.99 7.50 -7.53
C PRO A 513 17.10 6.39 -6.93
N ASN A 514 16.28 6.73 -5.94
CA ASN A 514 15.37 5.73 -5.36
C ASN A 514 13.89 6.12 -5.41
N TRP A 515 13.54 7.43 -5.50
CA TRP A 515 12.17 8.00 -5.67
C TRP A 515 11.09 7.26 -4.88
N THR A 516 11.41 6.77 -3.70
CA THR A 516 10.53 5.94 -2.86
C THR A 516 9.92 6.68 -1.69
N TYR A 517 10.17 7.99 -1.58
CA TYR A 517 9.75 8.84 -0.48
C TYR A 517 8.68 9.85 -0.91
N GLY A 518 7.66 9.35 -1.61
CA GLY A 518 6.55 10.17 -2.09
C GLY A 518 5.64 10.63 -0.96
N ALA A 519 5.17 11.88 -1.05
CA ALA A 519 4.07 12.41 -0.25
C ALA A 519 2.79 12.48 -1.11
N MET A 520 1.66 12.52 -0.45
CA MET A 520 0.36 12.75 -1.03
C MET A 520 0.05 14.25 -1.05
N TYR A 521 -0.43 14.75 -2.18
CA TYR A 521 -0.89 16.12 -2.38
C TYR A 521 -2.35 16.10 -2.80
N LEU A 522 -3.17 16.87 -2.11
CA LEU A 522 -4.60 17.03 -2.40
C LEU A 522 -4.86 18.44 -2.92
N TYR A 523 -5.55 18.51 -4.04
CA TYR A 523 -5.99 19.75 -4.66
C TYR A 523 -7.50 19.78 -4.83
N GLY A 524 -8.06 20.98 -4.94
CA GLY A 524 -9.46 21.21 -5.25
C GLY A 524 -9.62 22.24 -6.35
N ALA A 525 -10.67 22.07 -7.17
CA ALA A 525 -11.05 23.02 -8.22
C ALA A 525 -12.57 23.15 -8.34
N ASN A 526 -13.02 24.33 -8.75
CA ASN A 526 -14.39 24.62 -9.15
C ASN A 526 -14.39 25.11 -10.59
N PRO A 527 -15.45 24.85 -11.37
CA PRO A 527 -15.67 25.39 -12.70
C PRO A 527 -15.68 26.91 -12.74
#